data_de1813b11f52be67c7c343c0f8e7692d
#
_entry.id   de1813b11f52be67c7c343c0f8e7692d
#
_cell.length_a   1.000
_cell.length_b   1.000
_cell.length_c   1.000
_cell.angle_alpha   90.00
_cell.angle_beta   90.00
_cell.angle_gamma   90.00
#
_symmetry.space_group_name_H-M   'P 1'
#
loop_
_entity.id
_entity.type
_entity.pdbx_description
1 polymer ?
#
loop_
_entity_poly.entity_id
_entity_poly.type
_entity_poly.pdbx_seq_one_letter_code
_entity_poly.pdbx_strand_id
1 'polypeptide(L)' 'MLPIELRIDRAERLLRLIEEDAPLLAARVAPLSAEHQKSAKSYAQRLAERTRAEIKELLEEKNLRGIFEQNPAAAD' A
#
# COMPACT_ATOMS: atom_id res chain seq x y z
N MET A 1 11.43 -15.32 -4.14
CA MET A 1 11.12 -13.93 -3.79
C MET A 1 10.73 -13.14 -5.04
N LEU A 2 9.69 -12.34 -4.97
CA LEU A 2 9.25 -11.55 -6.13
C LEU A 2 10.20 -10.38 -6.37
N PRO A 3 10.42 -10.00 -7.66
CA PRO A 3 11.15 -8.77 -7.96
C PRO A 3 10.51 -7.56 -7.29
N ILE A 4 11.32 -6.57 -6.96
CA ILE A 4 10.83 -5.40 -6.23
C ILE A 4 9.77 -4.62 -7.03
N GLU A 5 9.92 -4.53 -8.35
CA GLU A 5 8.94 -3.87 -9.21
C GLU A 5 7.56 -4.54 -9.13
N LEU A 6 7.54 -5.87 -9.05
CA LEU A 6 6.29 -6.61 -8.92
C LEU A 6 5.66 -6.42 -7.54
N ARG A 7 6.49 -6.32 -6.50
CA ARG A 7 6.00 -6.03 -5.15
C ARG A 7 5.39 -4.64 -5.07
N ILE A 8 6.03 -3.65 -5.68
CA ILE A 8 5.51 -2.28 -5.78
C ILE A 8 4.19 -2.27 -6.53
N ASP A 9 4.13 -2.91 -7.68
CA ASP A 9 2.92 -2.99 -8.50
C ASP A 9 1.74 -3.59 -7.72
N ARG A 10 2.00 -4.67 -6.99
CA ARG A 10 0.98 -5.32 -6.15
C ARG A 10 0.48 -4.39 -5.05
N ALA A 11 1.39 -3.70 -4.38
CA ALA A 11 1.04 -2.77 -3.31
C ALA A 11 0.22 -1.59 -3.85
N GLU A 12 0.58 -1.05 -5.01
CA GLU A 12 -0.16 0.03 -5.66
C GLU A 12 -1.56 -0.41 -6.09
N ARG A 13 -1.68 -1.64 -6.61
CA ARG A 13 -2.99 -2.21 -6.96
C ARG A 13 -3.87 -2.39 -5.74
N LEU A 14 -3.30 -2.87 -4.65
CA LEU A 14 -4.03 -3.04 -3.40
C LEU A 14 -4.54 -1.68 -2.89
N LEU A 15 -3.69 -0.66 -2.91
CA LEU A 15 -4.07 0.68 -2.49
C LEU A 15 -5.22 1.21 -3.34
N ARG A 16 -5.16 1.04 -4.66
CA ARG A 16 -6.24 1.45 -5.56
C ARG A 16 -7.55 0.74 -5.24
N LEU A 17 -7.50 -0.57 -4.99
CA LEU A 17 -8.70 -1.33 -4.61
C LEU A 17 -9.30 -0.80 -3.32
N ILE A 18 -8.48 -0.51 -2.33
CA ILE A 18 -8.94 0.06 -1.06
C ILE A 18 -9.62 1.41 -1.29
N GLU A 19 -9.01 2.28 -2.08
CA GLU A 19 -9.54 3.61 -2.37
C GLU A 19 -10.83 3.56 -3.20
N GLU A 20 -10.90 2.66 -4.18
CA GLU A 20 -12.09 2.46 -5.01
C GLU A 20 -13.26 1.86 -4.22
N ASP A 21 -12.95 0.98 -3.28
CA ASP A 21 -13.96 0.33 -2.44
C ASP A 21 -14.46 1.23 -1.30
N ALA A 22 -13.79 2.33 -1.00
CA ALA A 22 -14.19 3.20 0.11
C ALA A 22 -15.65 3.65 0.03
N PRO A 23 -16.18 4.13 -1.13
CA PRO A 23 -17.59 4.49 -1.25
C PRO A 23 -18.52 3.28 -1.10
N LEU A 24 -18.10 2.12 -1.62
CA LEU A 24 -18.86 0.87 -1.49
C LEU A 24 -18.90 0.39 -0.06
N LEU A 25 -17.79 0.54 0.67
CA LEU A 25 -17.71 0.19 2.08
C LEU A 25 -18.72 1.03 2.88
N ALA A 26 -18.79 2.32 2.63
CA ALA A 26 -19.74 3.21 3.30
C ALA A 26 -21.18 2.73 3.08
N ALA A 27 -21.52 2.31 1.85
CA ALA A 27 -22.84 1.79 1.52
C ALA A 27 -23.11 0.44 2.22
N ARG A 28 -22.13 -0.43 2.27
CA ARG A 28 -22.25 -1.75 2.89
C ARG A 28 -22.43 -1.68 4.40
N VAL A 29 -21.77 -0.74 5.06
CA VAL A 29 -21.84 -0.61 6.52
C VAL A 29 -22.99 0.28 6.98
N ALA A 30 -23.69 0.96 6.08
CA ALA A 30 -24.82 1.84 6.43
C ALA A 30 -25.88 1.16 7.30
N PRO A 31 -26.23 -0.11 7.09
CA PRO A 31 -27.20 -0.79 7.97
C PRO A 31 -26.66 -1.19 9.34
N LEU A 32 -25.34 -1.10 9.55
CA LEU A 32 -24.72 -1.50 10.80
C LEU A 32 -24.87 -0.42 11.88
N SER A 33 -24.64 -0.80 13.15
CA SER A 33 -24.61 0.15 14.24
C SER A 33 -23.48 1.17 14.02
N ALA A 34 -23.59 2.33 14.68
CA ALA A 34 -22.58 3.38 14.58
C ALA A 34 -21.18 2.87 15.00
N GLU A 35 -21.11 2.01 16.00
CA GLU A 35 -19.88 1.39 16.44
C GLU A 35 -19.25 0.52 15.36
N HIS A 36 -20.03 -0.34 14.73
CA HIS A 36 -19.56 -1.21 13.65
C HIS A 36 -19.15 -0.41 12.43
N GLN A 37 -19.88 0.63 12.07
CA GLN A 37 -19.51 1.54 10.98
C GLN A 37 -18.16 2.18 11.23
N LYS A 38 -17.95 2.68 12.45
CA LYS A 38 -16.70 3.32 12.85
C LYS A 38 -15.54 2.33 12.80
N SER A 39 -15.73 1.12 13.31
CA SER A 39 -14.71 0.08 13.30
C SER A 39 -14.31 -0.32 11.88
N ALA A 40 -15.28 -0.50 10.98
CA ALA A 40 -15.02 -0.85 9.60
C ALA A 40 -14.25 0.24 8.87
N LYS A 41 -14.65 1.50 9.05
CA LYS A 41 -13.98 2.65 8.43
C LYS A 41 -12.55 2.82 8.96
N SER A 42 -12.37 2.66 10.29
CA SER A 42 -11.04 2.72 10.91
C SER A 42 -10.11 1.62 10.40
N TYR A 43 -10.64 0.41 10.24
CA TYR A 43 -9.87 -0.71 9.70
C TYR A 43 -9.40 -0.42 8.27
N ALA A 44 -10.31 0.03 7.42
CA ALA A 44 -10.00 0.36 6.02
C ALA A 44 -8.96 1.48 5.94
N GLN A 45 -9.10 2.51 6.77
CA GLN A 45 -8.16 3.62 6.84
C GLN A 45 -6.76 3.15 7.26
N ARG A 46 -6.67 2.31 8.29
CA ARG A 46 -5.39 1.76 8.75
C ARG A 46 -4.74 0.88 7.69
N LEU A 47 -5.54 0.11 6.96
CA LEU A 47 -5.04 -0.72 5.88
C LEU A 47 -4.45 0.14 4.75
N ALA A 48 -5.15 1.23 4.38
CA ALA A 48 -4.66 2.16 3.38
C ALA A 48 -3.35 2.83 3.82
N GLU A 49 -3.27 3.28 5.06
CA GLU A 49 -2.06 3.89 5.61
C GLU A 49 -0.88 2.92 5.62
N ARG A 50 -1.11 1.68 6.04
CA ARG A 50 -0.08 0.64 6.04
C ARG A 50 0.40 0.35 4.62
N THR A 51 -0.51 0.30 3.66
CA THR A 51 -0.16 0.03 2.27
C THR A 51 0.66 1.18 1.68
N ARG A 52 0.31 2.43 1.98
CA ARG A 52 1.10 3.59 1.56
C ARG A 52 2.51 3.56 2.16
N ALA A 53 2.63 3.20 3.44
CA ALA A 53 3.92 3.07 4.10
C ALA A 53 4.77 1.97 3.45
N GLU A 54 4.17 0.84 3.12
CA GLU A 54 4.85 -0.25 2.41
C GLU A 54 5.34 0.19 1.04
N ILE A 55 4.53 0.91 0.28
CA ILE A 55 4.93 1.45 -1.03
C ILE A 55 6.14 2.37 -0.88
N LYS A 56 6.11 3.25 0.12
CA LYS A 56 7.22 4.16 0.38
C LYS A 56 8.51 3.40 0.68
N GLU A 57 8.44 2.38 1.53
CA GLU A 57 9.60 1.55 1.86
C GLU A 57 10.14 0.81 0.63
N LEU A 58 9.25 0.27 -0.19
CA LEU A 58 9.63 -0.43 -1.41
C LEU A 58 10.30 0.49 -2.43
N LEU A 59 9.80 1.72 -2.56
CA LEU A 59 10.39 2.71 -3.45
C LEU A 59 11.77 3.13 -2.96
N GLU A 60 11.94 3.30 -1.66
CA GLU A 60 13.24 3.60 -1.05
C GLU A 60 14.23 2.45 -1.30
N GLU A 61 13.80 1.22 -1.12
CA GLU A 61 14.62 0.04 -1.39
C GLU A 61 15.02 -0.03 -2.86
N LYS A 62 14.07 0.23 -3.77
CA LYS A 62 14.36 0.26 -5.20
C LYS A 62 15.38 1.33 -5.55
N ASN A 63 15.26 2.52 -4.97
CA ASN A 63 16.21 3.61 -5.21
C ASN A 63 17.61 3.25 -4.72
N LEU A 64 17.73 2.63 -3.55
CA LEU A 64 19.01 2.18 -3.04
C LEU A 64 19.66 1.14 -3.95
N ARG A 65 18.88 0.17 -4.43
CA ARG A 65 19.37 -0.84 -5.38
C ARG A 65 19.83 -0.19 -6.68
N GLY A 66 19.07 0.77 -7.19
CA GLY A 66 19.43 1.51 -8.38
C GLY A 66 20.73 2.26 -8.25
N ILE A 67 20.98 2.89 -7.11
CA ILE A 67 22.22 3.58 -6.81
C ILE A 67 23.41 2.61 -6.85
N PHE A 68 23.30 1.45 -6.21
CA PHE A 68 24.35 0.43 -6.19
C PHE A 68 24.59 -0.15 -7.58
N GLU A 69 23.54 -0.41 -8.34
CA GLU A 69 23.65 -0.98 -9.68
C GLU A 69 24.23 0.00 -10.69
N GLN A 70 23.95 1.29 -10.52
CA GLN A 70 24.42 2.35 -11.43
C GLN A 70 25.84 2.81 -11.16
N ASN A 71 26.44 2.37 -10.07
CA ASN A 71 27.78 2.77 -9.70
C ASN A 71 28.70 1.55 -9.48
N PRO A 72 29.04 0.83 -10.57
CA PRO A 72 29.88 -0.37 -10.46
C PRO A 72 31.27 -0.09 -9.92
N ALA A 73 31.80 1.12 -10.08
CA ALA A 73 33.09 1.50 -9.53
C ALA A 73 33.08 1.49 -8.00
N ALA A 74 31.96 1.74 -7.37
CA ALA A 74 31.81 1.68 -5.93
C ALA A 74 31.73 0.25 -5.40
N ALA A 75 31.42 -0.71 -6.28
CA ALA A 75 31.34 -2.12 -5.94
C ALA A 75 32.70 -2.83 -6.01
N ASP A 76 33.66 -2.21 -6.68
CA ASP A 76 35.02 -2.70 -6.75
C ASP A 76 35.81 -2.25 -5.51
#